data_d10093dfc7d7815dda4dfea4acb4c7e0
#
_entry.id   d10093dfc7d7815dda4dfea4acb4c7e0
#
_cell.length_a   1.000
_cell.length_b   1.000
_cell.length_c   1.000
_cell.angle_alpha   90.00
_cell.angle_beta   90.00
_cell.angle_gamma   90.00
#
_symmetry.space_group_name_H-M   'P 1'
#
loop_
_entity.id
_entity.type
_entity.pdbx_description
1 polymer ?
#
loop_
_entity_poly.entity_id
_entity_poly.type
_entity_poly.pdbx_seq_one_letter_code
_entity_poly.pdbx_strand_id
1 'polypeptide(L)'
;LSDPLASAFGWQNLTKGLSWMRALRRHKVPHFHSASDIIAQGDDRLTSVSFRHRHGTEQLKLDRLFLHQGVVPHLNLPASIECGLEWSDEKRLWRPRTGPEGQSDREGVFIVGDGAEVLGAEAARISGRLAALEIIHQLTGQDTARERQVCRRQLDTERRFRRALDRAYLPPRDHLVPVSDDTIVCRCEAVTAGDLRQAAHQGCPGINQVKFFTRAGMGPCQARSCGTSVSLLMAQATGRSPTEVGYMSIRPPVKPVPLQQLASLAEEASR
;
A
#
# COMPACT_ATOMS: atom_id res chain seq x y z
N LEU A 1 -16.39 9.42 -12.17
CA LEU A 1 -16.88 8.42 -13.15
C LEU A 1 -17.16 9.09 -14.50
N SER A 2 -16.16 9.77 -15.04
CA SER A 2 -16.25 10.50 -16.32
C SER A 2 -15.83 9.68 -17.55
N ASP A 3 -15.44 8.41 -17.37
CA ASP A 3 -15.06 7.51 -18.46
C ASP A 3 -16.15 6.44 -18.67
N PRO A 4 -16.98 6.58 -19.71
CA PRO A 4 -18.08 5.65 -19.98
C PRO A 4 -17.60 4.25 -20.40
N LEU A 5 -16.37 4.12 -20.94
CA LEU A 5 -15.79 2.83 -21.31
C LEU A 5 -15.32 2.06 -20.07
N ALA A 6 -14.75 2.74 -19.08
CA ALA A 6 -14.36 2.10 -17.82
C ALA A 6 -15.59 1.57 -17.03
N SER A 7 -16.74 2.25 -17.11
CA SER A 7 -17.98 1.79 -16.48
C SER A 7 -18.60 0.57 -17.16
N ALA A 8 -18.46 0.43 -18.48
CA ALA A 8 -18.95 -0.74 -19.20
C ALA A 8 -18.19 -2.03 -18.86
N PHE A 9 -16.87 -1.94 -18.59
CA PHE A 9 -16.04 -3.09 -18.22
C PHE A 9 -16.16 -3.47 -16.72
N GLY A 10 -16.71 -2.59 -15.88
CA GLY A 10 -16.89 -2.80 -14.45
C GLY A 10 -18.31 -3.08 -13.99
N TRP A 11 -19.21 -3.44 -14.90
CA TRP A 11 -20.66 -3.59 -14.61
C TRP A 11 -20.96 -4.44 -13.37
N GLN A 12 -20.28 -5.57 -13.21
CA GLN A 12 -20.46 -6.42 -12.02
C GLN A 12 -20.04 -5.72 -10.73
N ASN A 13 -18.94 -4.98 -10.76
CA ASN A 13 -18.46 -4.22 -9.60
C ASN A 13 -19.38 -3.01 -9.32
N LEU A 14 -19.93 -2.37 -10.34
CA LEU A 14 -20.90 -1.29 -10.19
C LEU A 14 -22.22 -1.78 -9.58
N THR A 15 -22.78 -2.91 -10.06
CA THR A 15 -23.99 -3.51 -9.49
C THR A 15 -23.79 -3.93 -8.04
N LYS A 16 -22.62 -4.49 -7.71
CA LYS A 16 -22.22 -4.80 -6.33
C LYS A 16 -22.16 -3.53 -5.47
N GLY A 17 -21.53 -2.46 -5.95
CA GLY A 17 -21.48 -1.17 -5.26
C GLY A 17 -22.88 -0.59 -5.01
N LEU A 18 -23.75 -0.62 -6.03
CA LEU A 18 -25.13 -0.18 -5.91
C LEU A 18 -25.93 -1.02 -4.89
N SER A 19 -25.72 -2.33 -4.85
CA SER A 19 -26.36 -3.21 -3.87
C SER A 19 -25.96 -2.84 -2.43
N TRP A 20 -24.68 -2.53 -2.20
CA TRP A 20 -24.20 -2.08 -0.89
C TRP A 20 -24.77 -0.73 -0.50
N MET A 21 -24.84 0.23 -1.44
CA MET A 21 -25.45 1.53 -1.19
C MET A 21 -26.94 1.40 -0.84
N ARG A 22 -27.66 0.48 -1.50
CA ARG A 22 -29.06 0.17 -1.16
C ARG A 22 -29.18 -0.45 0.24
N ALA A 23 -28.27 -1.36 0.60
CA ALA A 23 -28.22 -1.96 1.93
C ALA A 23 -28.00 -0.89 3.02
N LEU A 24 -27.01 -0.02 2.86
CA LEU A 24 -26.75 1.09 3.78
C LEU A 24 -28.00 1.98 3.97
N ARG A 25 -28.65 2.37 2.88
CA ARG A 25 -29.89 3.17 2.93
C ARG A 25 -31.02 2.43 3.63
N ARG A 26 -31.20 1.13 3.34
CA ARG A 26 -32.23 0.28 3.98
C ARG A 26 -32.05 0.19 5.49
N HIS A 27 -30.77 0.10 5.93
CA HIS A 27 -30.43 0.04 7.36
C HIS A 27 -30.25 1.44 7.98
N LYS A 28 -30.61 2.52 7.25
CA LYS A 28 -30.52 3.92 7.73
C LYS A 28 -29.13 4.29 8.26
N VAL A 29 -28.07 3.70 7.68
CA VAL A 29 -26.69 4.07 8.00
C VAL A 29 -26.41 5.44 7.40
N PRO A 30 -26.10 6.47 8.20
CA PRO A 30 -25.79 7.79 7.69
C PRO A 30 -24.52 7.75 6.83
N HIS A 31 -24.54 8.50 5.73
CA HIS A 31 -23.42 8.58 4.81
C HIS A 31 -23.06 10.04 4.52
N PHE A 32 -21.87 10.43 4.92
CA PHE A 32 -21.37 11.81 4.76
C PHE A 32 -20.36 11.85 3.61
N HIS A 33 -20.58 12.78 2.68
CA HIS A 33 -19.68 13.00 1.54
C HIS A 33 -18.66 14.08 1.85
N SER A 34 -17.44 13.93 1.35
CA SER A 34 -16.36 14.91 1.48
C SER A 34 -16.07 15.25 2.94
N ALA A 35 -16.04 14.24 3.80
CA ALA A 35 -15.64 14.43 5.19
C ALA A 35 -14.17 14.86 5.28
N SER A 36 -13.90 15.95 6.02
CA SER A 36 -12.57 16.49 6.29
C SER A 36 -12.47 16.93 7.75
N ASP A 37 -11.27 17.28 8.19
CA ASP A 37 -11.03 17.77 9.54
C ASP A 37 -11.59 16.84 10.61
N ILE A 38 -11.29 15.55 10.48
CA ILE A 38 -11.78 14.52 11.38
C ILE A 38 -11.00 14.61 12.69
N ILE A 39 -11.71 14.92 13.77
CA ILE A 39 -11.14 15.05 15.12
C ILE A 39 -11.81 14.02 16.02
N ALA A 40 -11.02 13.09 16.54
CA ALA A 40 -11.44 12.12 17.53
C ALA A 40 -11.31 12.73 18.93
N GLN A 41 -12.31 12.54 19.79
CA GLN A 41 -12.37 13.12 21.14
C GLN A 41 -12.58 12.03 22.18
N GLY A 42 -11.89 12.18 23.31
CA GLY A 42 -11.95 11.27 24.46
C GLY A 42 -10.62 11.27 25.20
N ASP A 43 -10.64 10.90 26.46
CA ASP A 43 -9.43 10.78 27.28
C ASP A 43 -8.90 9.34 27.19
N ASP A 44 -9.31 8.43 28.08
CA ASP A 44 -8.89 7.03 28.07
C ASP A 44 -9.50 6.21 26.92
N ARG A 45 -10.63 6.65 26.40
CA ARG A 45 -11.34 6.00 25.29
C ARG A 45 -12.03 7.02 24.40
N LEU A 46 -12.24 6.62 23.15
CA LEU A 46 -13.00 7.41 22.20
C LEU A 46 -14.45 7.57 22.67
N THR A 47 -14.95 8.82 22.67
CA THR A 47 -16.32 9.15 23.05
C THR A 47 -17.11 9.81 21.95
N SER A 48 -16.43 10.56 21.07
CA SER A 48 -17.06 11.21 19.91
C SER A 48 -16.06 11.47 18.80
N VAL A 49 -16.58 11.73 17.61
CA VAL A 49 -15.83 12.25 16.47
C VAL A 49 -16.56 13.47 15.93
N SER A 50 -15.82 14.52 15.64
CA SER A 50 -16.31 15.67 14.86
C SER A 50 -15.61 15.72 13.52
N PHE A 51 -16.32 16.16 12.48
CA PHE A 51 -15.78 16.31 11.15
C PHE A 51 -16.60 17.33 10.36
N ARG A 52 -15.96 17.95 9.37
CA ARG A 52 -16.62 18.84 8.42
C ARG A 52 -17.03 18.04 7.19
N HIS A 53 -18.23 18.31 6.67
CA HIS A 53 -18.73 17.72 5.43
C HIS A 53 -19.45 18.79 4.58
N ARG A 54 -19.96 18.42 3.41
CA ARG A 54 -20.56 19.36 2.45
C ARG A 54 -21.64 20.29 3.04
N HIS A 55 -22.36 19.86 4.07
CA HIS A 55 -23.49 20.60 4.65
C HIS A 55 -23.19 21.24 6.01
N GLY A 56 -21.95 21.21 6.47
CA GLY A 56 -21.54 21.79 7.75
C GLY A 56 -20.63 20.89 8.58
N THR A 57 -20.60 21.12 9.88
CA THR A 57 -19.86 20.30 10.84
C THR A 57 -20.83 19.37 11.55
N GLU A 58 -20.44 18.11 11.68
CA GLU A 58 -21.19 17.07 12.36
C GLU A 58 -20.38 16.53 13.54
N GLN A 59 -21.06 16.13 14.62
CA GLN A 59 -20.46 15.45 15.75
C GLN A 59 -21.26 14.19 16.07
N LEU A 60 -20.59 13.05 16.08
CA LEU A 60 -21.19 11.76 16.37
C LEU A 60 -20.61 11.20 17.66
N LYS A 61 -21.48 10.72 18.56
CA LYS A 61 -21.08 9.92 19.71
C LYS A 61 -20.80 8.51 19.25
N LEU A 62 -19.62 7.99 19.55
CA LEU A 62 -19.21 6.64 19.17
C LEU A 62 -18.05 6.18 20.06
N ASP A 63 -17.90 4.89 20.19
CA ASP A 63 -16.85 4.23 20.96
C ASP A 63 -15.76 3.58 20.09
N ARG A 64 -15.97 3.55 18.76
CA ARG A 64 -15.02 3.00 17.79
C ARG A 64 -15.00 3.80 16.49
N LEU A 65 -13.82 4.08 15.99
CA LEU A 65 -13.58 4.75 14.70
C LEU A 65 -12.62 3.90 13.87
N PHE A 66 -13.06 3.52 12.66
CA PHE A 66 -12.22 2.84 11.69
C PHE A 66 -11.82 3.81 10.59
N LEU A 67 -10.51 3.97 10.38
CA LEU A 67 -9.95 4.81 9.32
C LEU A 67 -9.37 3.93 8.22
N HIS A 68 -9.62 4.31 6.96
CA HIS A 68 -9.08 3.64 5.80
C HIS A 68 -8.68 4.67 4.74
N GLN A 69 -7.39 4.73 4.42
CA GLN A 69 -6.83 5.71 3.47
C GLN A 69 -6.36 5.07 2.15
N GLY A 70 -6.66 3.82 1.94
CA GLY A 70 -6.25 3.05 0.77
C GLY A 70 -5.43 1.82 1.14
N VAL A 71 -4.95 1.12 0.12
CA VAL A 71 -4.14 -0.10 0.24
C VAL A 71 -2.85 0.10 -0.54
N VAL A 72 -1.74 -0.34 0.03
CA VAL A 72 -0.42 -0.34 -0.62
C VAL A 72 0.11 -1.76 -0.75
N PRO A 73 0.94 -2.07 -1.74
CA PRO A 73 1.59 -3.37 -1.86
C PRO A 73 2.44 -3.71 -0.64
N HIS A 74 2.55 -4.98 -0.32
CA HIS A 74 3.41 -5.46 0.75
C HIS A 74 4.85 -5.62 0.23
N LEU A 75 5.72 -4.65 0.52
CA LEU A 75 7.05 -4.54 -0.07
C LEU A 75 8.14 -5.27 0.69
N ASN A 76 7.87 -5.77 1.90
CA ASN A 76 8.95 -6.30 2.75
C ASN A 76 9.65 -7.51 2.16
N LEU A 77 8.92 -8.49 1.63
CA LEU A 77 9.54 -9.68 1.05
C LEU A 77 10.33 -9.33 -0.23
N PRO A 78 9.75 -8.64 -1.23
CA PRO A 78 10.52 -8.18 -2.39
C PRO A 78 11.76 -7.38 -2.02
N ALA A 79 11.65 -6.42 -1.12
CA ALA A 79 12.77 -5.58 -0.71
C ALA A 79 13.84 -6.37 0.06
N SER A 80 13.48 -7.41 0.83
CA SER A 80 14.43 -8.22 1.59
C SER A 80 15.31 -9.12 0.73
N ILE A 81 14.85 -9.44 -0.47
CA ILE A 81 15.62 -10.18 -1.49
C ILE A 81 16.12 -9.25 -2.60
N GLU A 82 16.11 -7.95 -2.31
CA GLU A 82 16.64 -6.88 -3.17
C GLU A 82 15.99 -6.81 -4.56
N CYS A 83 14.71 -7.17 -4.70
CA CYS A 83 13.95 -6.83 -5.90
C CYS A 83 13.83 -5.33 -6.03
N GLY A 84 13.99 -4.82 -7.25
CA GLY A 84 13.83 -3.41 -7.56
C GLY A 84 12.44 -2.91 -7.23
N LEU A 85 12.38 -1.74 -6.59
CA LEU A 85 11.15 -1.03 -6.31
C LEU A 85 11.05 0.20 -7.22
N GLU A 86 9.83 0.58 -7.56
CA GLU A 86 9.56 1.79 -8.32
C GLU A 86 8.42 2.60 -7.69
N TRP A 87 8.52 3.91 -7.81
CA TRP A 87 7.48 4.84 -7.39
C TRP A 87 6.45 5.05 -8.48
N SER A 88 5.17 4.99 -8.15
CA SER A 88 4.06 5.34 -9.03
C SER A 88 3.44 6.68 -8.63
N ASP A 89 3.66 7.72 -9.43
CA ASP A 89 3.04 9.03 -9.24
C ASP A 89 1.52 8.97 -9.41
N GLU A 90 1.02 8.14 -10.33
CA GLU A 90 -0.41 7.95 -10.58
C GLU A 90 -1.14 7.40 -9.35
N LYS A 91 -0.51 6.45 -8.63
CA LYS A 91 -1.11 5.77 -7.48
C LYS A 91 -0.58 6.27 -6.14
N ARG A 92 0.45 7.11 -6.14
CA ARG A 92 1.16 7.63 -4.95
C ARG A 92 1.61 6.53 -4.00
N LEU A 93 2.21 5.48 -4.56
CA LEU A 93 2.72 4.34 -3.79
C LEU A 93 3.97 3.73 -4.42
N TRP A 94 4.73 3.03 -3.61
CA TRP A 94 5.81 2.17 -4.05
C TRP A 94 5.29 0.79 -4.44
N ARG A 95 5.87 0.20 -5.48
CA ARG A 95 5.57 -1.17 -5.91
C ARG A 95 6.82 -1.89 -6.37
N PRO A 96 6.86 -3.23 -6.37
CA PRO A 96 7.92 -3.98 -6.99
C PRO A 96 7.95 -3.74 -8.50
N ARG A 97 9.14 -3.70 -9.06
CA ARG A 97 9.31 -3.68 -10.52
C ARG A 97 9.07 -5.08 -11.06
N THR A 98 8.09 -5.23 -11.91
CA THR A 98 7.70 -6.52 -12.49
C THR A 98 7.44 -6.42 -13.98
N GLY A 99 7.79 -7.49 -14.70
CA GLY A 99 7.39 -7.69 -16.09
C GLY A 99 5.90 -8.04 -16.24
N PRO A 100 5.45 -8.21 -17.49
CA PRO A 100 4.03 -8.45 -17.80
C PRO A 100 3.43 -9.70 -17.15
N GLU A 101 4.21 -10.75 -16.96
CA GLU A 101 3.82 -12.01 -16.32
C GLU A 101 4.16 -12.07 -14.82
N GLY A 102 4.64 -10.97 -14.26
CA GLY A 102 5.00 -10.88 -12.85
C GLY A 102 6.45 -11.23 -12.52
N GLN A 103 7.33 -11.44 -13.52
CA GLN A 103 8.75 -11.63 -13.26
C GLN A 103 9.33 -10.39 -12.60
N SER A 104 10.10 -10.59 -11.54
CA SER A 104 10.91 -9.52 -10.95
C SER A 104 12.27 -9.40 -11.68
N ASP A 105 13.09 -8.46 -11.28
CA ASP A 105 14.48 -8.34 -11.71
C ASP A 105 15.43 -9.36 -11.01
N ARG A 106 14.88 -10.27 -10.21
CA ARG A 106 15.58 -11.42 -9.63
C ARG A 106 15.16 -12.68 -10.35
N GLU A 107 16.14 -13.44 -10.86
CA GLU A 107 15.90 -14.68 -11.57
C GLU A 107 15.10 -15.68 -10.71
N GLY A 108 14.11 -16.33 -11.31
CA GLY A 108 13.24 -17.30 -10.63
C GLY A 108 12.22 -16.70 -9.67
N VAL A 109 12.15 -15.38 -9.51
CA VAL A 109 11.23 -14.71 -8.59
C VAL A 109 10.11 -14.02 -9.35
N PHE A 110 8.87 -14.41 -9.03
CA PHE A 110 7.64 -13.82 -9.57
C PHE A 110 6.85 -13.15 -8.45
N ILE A 111 6.40 -11.93 -8.69
CA ILE A 111 5.58 -11.14 -7.77
C ILE A 111 4.27 -10.82 -8.48
N VAL A 112 3.15 -11.28 -7.90
CA VAL A 112 1.82 -11.18 -8.52
C VAL A 112 0.76 -10.77 -7.51
N GLY A 113 -0.46 -10.52 -7.99
CA GLY A 113 -1.58 -10.06 -7.19
C GLY A 113 -1.31 -8.71 -6.52
N ASP A 114 -1.94 -8.48 -5.37
CA ASP A 114 -1.83 -7.21 -4.64
C ASP A 114 -0.41 -6.92 -4.12
N GLY A 115 0.49 -7.92 -4.11
CA GLY A 115 1.91 -7.73 -3.83
C GLY A 115 2.66 -7.00 -4.95
N ALA A 116 2.21 -7.13 -6.20
CA ALA A 116 2.76 -6.43 -7.35
C ALA A 116 1.96 -5.17 -7.69
N GLU A 117 0.65 -5.30 -7.80
CA GLU A 117 -0.26 -4.22 -8.16
C GLU A 117 -1.64 -4.46 -7.52
N VAL A 118 -2.13 -3.49 -6.77
CA VAL A 118 -3.43 -3.59 -6.07
C VAL A 118 -4.58 -3.38 -7.07
N LEU A 119 -5.12 -4.50 -7.56
CA LEU A 119 -6.21 -4.50 -8.55
C LEU A 119 -7.48 -5.22 -8.06
N GLY A 120 -7.39 -5.95 -6.94
CA GLY A 120 -8.47 -6.74 -6.37
C GLY A 120 -8.36 -8.25 -6.64
N ALA A 121 -9.21 -9.03 -5.97
CA ALA A 121 -9.07 -10.48 -5.89
C ALA A 121 -9.13 -11.20 -7.26
N GLU A 122 -9.99 -10.77 -8.17
CA GLU A 122 -10.08 -11.41 -9.50
C GLU A 122 -8.82 -11.15 -10.32
N ALA A 123 -8.32 -9.93 -10.33
CA ALA A 123 -7.05 -9.61 -10.98
C ALA A 123 -5.87 -10.39 -10.35
N ALA A 124 -5.86 -10.54 -9.02
CA ALA A 124 -4.85 -11.34 -8.32
C ALA A 124 -4.88 -12.81 -8.77
N ARG A 125 -6.07 -13.41 -8.91
CA ARG A 125 -6.26 -14.77 -9.42
C ARG A 125 -5.75 -14.92 -10.86
N ILE A 126 -6.08 -13.96 -11.73
CA ILE A 126 -5.66 -13.98 -13.13
C ILE A 126 -4.14 -13.80 -13.25
N SER A 127 -3.55 -12.87 -12.49
CA SER A 127 -2.10 -12.63 -12.51
C SER A 127 -1.31 -13.84 -11.99
N GLY A 128 -1.82 -14.52 -10.94
CA GLY A 128 -1.24 -15.77 -10.44
C GLY A 128 -1.25 -16.88 -11.49
N ARG A 129 -2.37 -17.03 -12.22
CA ARG A 129 -2.48 -18.00 -13.34
C ARG A 129 -1.52 -17.65 -14.48
N LEU A 130 -1.42 -16.36 -14.81
CA LEU A 130 -0.53 -15.90 -15.88
C LEU A 130 0.94 -16.23 -15.55
N ALA A 131 1.38 -15.95 -14.32
CA ALA A 131 2.73 -16.29 -13.86
C ALA A 131 2.98 -17.81 -13.86
N ALA A 132 2.02 -18.60 -13.39
CA ALA A 132 2.15 -20.06 -13.41
C ALA A 132 2.32 -20.62 -14.83
N LEU A 133 1.57 -20.09 -15.81
CA LEU A 133 1.70 -20.49 -17.21
C LEU A 133 3.07 -20.10 -17.80
N GLU A 134 3.60 -18.95 -17.41
CA GLU A 134 4.95 -18.52 -17.79
C GLU A 134 6.01 -19.42 -17.18
N ILE A 135 5.91 -19.76 -15.90
CA ILE A 135 6.82 -20.68 -15.20
C ILE A 135 6.81 -22.06 -15.84
N ILE A 136 5.62 -22.60 -16.16
CA ILE A 136 5.49 -23.89 -16.88
C ILE A 136 6.23 -23.81 -18.22
N HIS A 137 6.01 -22.75 -19.00
CA HIS A 137 6.70 -22.57 -20.27
C HIS A 137 8.23 -22.54 -20.10
N GLN A 138 8.74 -21.78 -19.12
CA GLN A 138 10.18 -21.66 -18.87
C GLN A 138 10.82 -22.99 -18.43
N LEU A 139 10.14 -23.77 -17.57
CA LEU A 139 10.69 -25.00 -17.02
C LEU A 139 10.53 -26.21 -17.92
N THR A 140 9.48 -26.29 -18.72
CA THR A 140 9.13 -27.51 -19.49
C THR A 140 9.18 -27.31 -21.00
N GLY A 141 9.27 -26.06 -21.49
CA GLY A 141 9.15 -25.77 -22.92
C GLY A 141 7.73 -25.89 -23.48
N GLN A 142 6.73 -26.22 -22.63
CA GLN A 142 5.33 -26.36 -23.08
C GLN A 142 4.83 -25.03 -23.66
N ASP A 143 4.15 -25.09 -24.80
CA ASP A 143 3.50 -23.91 -25.38
C ASP A 143 2.24 -23.53 -24.59
N THR A 144 2.31 -22.41 -23.91
CA THR A 144 1.22 -21.80 -23.12
C THR A 144 0.83 -20.42 -23.65
N ALA A 145 1.26 -20.07 -24.86
CA ALA A 145 1.11 -18.71 -25.42
C ALA A 145 -0.37 -18.28 -25.52
N ARG A 146 -1.24 -19.19 -25.94
CA ARG A 146 -2.68 -18.92 -26.09
C ARG A 146 -3.34 -18.61 -24.75
N GLU A 147 -3.09 -19.43 -23.73
CA GLU A 147 -3.64 -19.27 -22.39
C GLU A 147 -3.10 -18.01 -21.73
N ARG A 148 -1.82 -17.71 -21.87
CA ARG A 148 -1.22 -16.46 -21.38
C ARG A 148 -1.86 -15.24 -22.03
N GLN A 149 -2.11 -15.29 -23.35
CA GLN A 149 -2.78 -14.17 -24.04
C GLN A 149 -4.20 -13.94 -23.54
N VAL A 150 -4.96 -15.01 -23.22
CA VAL A 150 -6.29 -14.88 -22.61
C VAL A 150 -6.19 -14.18 -21.23
N CYS A 151 -5.27 -14.63 -20.38
CA CYS A 151 -5.05 -14.03 -19.07
C CYS A 151 -4.65 -12.54 -19.16
N ARG A 152 -3.76 -12.18 -20.10
CA ARG A 152 -3.36 -10.77 -20.33
C ARG A 152 -4.56 -9.90 -20.70
N ARG A 153 -5.42 -10.34 -21.64
CA ARG A 153 -6.64 -9.60 -22.03
C ARG A 153 -7.60 -9.40 -20.86
N GLN A 154 -7.80 -10.44 -20.05
CA GLN A 154 -8.63 -10.34 -18.84
C GLN A 154 -8.04 -9.35 -17.84
N LEU A 155 -6.74 -9.40 -17.59
CA LEU A 155 -6.04 -8.52 -16.67
C LEU A 155 -6.08 -7.05 -17.15
N ASP A 156 -5.97 -6.80 -18.45
CA ASP A 156 -6.10 -5.46 -19.03
C ASP A 156 -7.51 -4.88 -18.83
N THR A 157 -8.54 -5.73 -18.85
CA THR A 157 -9.91 -5.32 -18.55
C THR A 157 -10.04 -4.87 -17.09
N GLU A 158 -9.50 -5.65 -16.14
CA GLU A 158 -9.47 -5.27 -14.72
C GLU A 158 -8.68 -3.97 -14.48
N ARG A 159 -7.53 -3.81 -15.14
CA ARG A 159 -6.71 -2.59 -15.06
C ARG A 159 -7.43 -1.34 -15.56
N ARG A 160 -8.23 -1.45 -16.63
CA ARG A 160 -9.00 -0.32 -17.16
C ARG A 160 -10.04 0.16 -16.14
N PHE A 161 -10.78 -0.77 -15.54
CA PHE A 161 -11.75 -0.46 -14.50
C PHE A 161 -11.06 0.14 -13.26
N ARG A 162 -9.96 -0.47 -12.82
CA ARG A 162 -9.22 -0.02 -11.64
C ARG A 162 -8.66 1.40 -11.80
N ARG A 163 -8.16 1.78 -12.97
CA ARG A 163 -7.68 3.15 -13.22
C ARG A 163 -8.75 4.21 -12.94
N ALA A 164 -10.01 3.96 -13.27
CA ALA A 164 -11.10 4.88 -12.95
C ALA A 164 -11.32 5.02 -11.43
N LEU A 165 -11.24 3.90 -10.70
CA LEU A 165 -11.33 3.90 -9.23
C LEU A 165 -10.13 4.59 -8.59
N ASP A 166 -8.91 4.29 -9.03
CA ASP A 166 -7.69 4.89 -8.49
C ASP A 166 -7.69 6.41 -8.62
N ARG A 167 -8.18 6.95 -9.74
CA ARG A 167 -8.37 8.40 -9.90
C ARG A 167 -9.44 8.98 -8.98
N ALA A 168 -10.55 8.26 -8.80
CA ALA A 168 -11.67 8.72 -7.96
C ALA A 168 -11.33 8.70 -6.46
N TYR A 169 -10.46 7.79 -6.03
CA TYR A 169 -10.11 7.54 -4.63
C TYR A 169 -8.63 7.75 -4.32
N LEU A 170 -7.93 8.54 -5.13
CA LEU A 170 -6.52 8.84 -4.89
C LEU A 170 -6.38 9.60 -3.56
N PRO A 171 -5.59 9.09 -2.60
CA PRO A 171 -5.42 9.76 -1.31
C PRO A 171 -4.86 11.17 -1.48
N PRO A 172 -5.40 12.20 -0.79
CA PRO A 172 -4.79 13.53 -0.75
C PRO A 172 -3.34 13.45 -0.26
N ARG A 173 -2.49 14.35 -0.73
CA ARG A 173 -1.07 14.37 -0.30
C ARG A 173 -0.93 14.58 1.20
N ASP A 174 -1.76 15.44 1.78
CA ASP A 174 -1.74 15.77 3.21
C ASP A 174 -2.08 14.58 4.12
N HIS A 175 -2.77 13.56 3.58
CA HIS A 175 -3.00 12.31 4.30
C HIS A 175 -1.77 11.38 4.29
N LEU A 176 -0.88 11.54 3.31
CA LEU A 176 0.34 10.75 3.18
C LEU A 176 1.54 11.43 3.83
N VAL A 177 1.56 12.76 3.83
CA VAL A 177 2.62 13.59 4.40
C VAL A 177 1.98 14.55 5.42
N PRO A 178 2.09 14.26 6.72
CA PRO A 178 1.52 15.10 7.77
C PRO A 178 2.05 16.53 7.73
N VAL A 179 1.16 17.50 7.91
CA VAL A 179 1.53 18.93 7.98
C VAL A 179 2.13 19.26 9.34
N SER A 180 1.51 18.79 10.44
CA SER A 180 1.97 19.04 11.81
C SER A 180 3.19 18.20 12.16
N ASP A 181 4.17 18.85 12.80
CA ASP A 181 5.40 18.21 13.28
C ASP A 181 5.14 17.21 14.42
N ASP A 182 4.08 17.40 15.20
CA ASP A 182 3.71 16.51 16.32
C ASP A 182 3.05 15.21 15.87
N THR A 183 2.72 15.08 14.58
CA THR A 183 2.06 13.87 14.06
C THR A 183 3.00 12.68 14.10
N ILE A 184 2.62 11.62 14.82
CA ILE A 184 3.37 10.37 14.87
C ILE A 184 3.25 9.66 13.52
N VAL A 185 4.37 9.55 12.80
CA VAL A 185 4.50 8.85 11.51
C VAL A 185 4.84 7.37 11.73
N CYS A 186 5.81 7.08 12.57
CA CYS A 186 6.18 5.72 12.93
C CYS A 186 5.64 5.37 14.32
N ARG A 187 4.51 4.66 14.39
CA ARG A 187 3.87 4.28 15.66
C ARG A 187 4.70 3.30 16.50
N CYS A 188 5.45 2.42 15.84
CA CYS A 188 6.25 1.41 16.55
C CYS A 188 7.40 2.02 17.36
N GLU A 189 7.98 3.11 16.86
CA GLU A 189 9.14 3.79 17.45
C GLU A 189 8.79 5.22 17.93
N ALA A 190 7.49 5.58 17.90
CA ALA A 190 6.96 6.90 18.30
C ALA A 190 7.65 8.11 17.62
N VAL A 191 8.11 7.93 16.35
CA VAL A 191 8.80 8.98 15.59
C VAL A 191 7.79 9.91 14.95
N THR A 192 7.96 11.20 15.15
CA THR A 192 7.09 12.25 14.64
C THR A 192 7.53 12.75 13.25
N ALA A 193 6.67 13.54 12.60
CA ALA A 193 7.02 14.22 11.35
C ALA A 193 8.12 15.24 11.56
N GLY A 194 8.13 15.93 12.71
CA GLY A 194 9.17 16.88 13.11
C GLY A 194 10.54 16.24 13.23
N ASP A 195 10.64 15.05 13.88
CA ASP A 195 11.90 14.31 13.99
C ASP A 195 12.49 13.98 12.61
N LEU A 196 11.63 13.58 11.67
CA LEU A 196 12.05 13.26 10.32
C LEU A 196 12.50 14.48 9.53
N ARG A 197 11.79 15.62 9.65
CA ARG A 197 12.18 16.90 9.05
C ARG A 197 13.48 17.39 9.63
N GLN A 198 13.64 17.32 10.95
CA GLN A 198 14.88 17.71 11.62
C GLN A 198 16.06 16.86 11.13
N ALA A 199 15.91 15.55 11.02
CA ALA A 199 16.94 14.68 10.45
C ALA A 199 17.31 15.08 9.01
N ALA A 200 16.33 15.42 8.16
CA ALA A 200 16.58 15.92 6.82
C ALA A 200 17.38 17.23 6.83
N HIS A 201 17.02 18.20 7.69
CA HIS A 201 17.73 19.47 7.84
C HIS A 201 19.16 19.30 8.38
N GLN A 202 19.43 18.27 9.17
CA GLN A 202 20.76 17.92 9.64
C GLN A 202 21.63 17.24 8.57
N GLY A 203 21.13 17.12 7.35
CA GLY A 203 21.87 16.62 6.20
C GLY A 203 21.75 15.12 5.96
N CYS A 204 20.74 14.43 6.53
CA CYS A 204 20.45 13.04 6.17
C CYS A 204 19.98 12.93 4.72
N PRO A 205 20.79 12.42 3.78
CA PRO A 205 20.48 12.47 2.35
C PRO A 205 19.47 11.42 1.89
N GLY A 206 19.13 10.44 2.72
CA GLY A 206 18.29 9.34 2.32
C GLY A 206 17.59 8.62 3.47
N ILE A 207 16.59 7.85 3.10
CA ILE A 207 15.67 7.20 4.02
C ILE A 207 16.35 6.19 4.97
N ASN A 208 17.43 5.51 4.52
CA ASN A 208 18.13 4.54 5.37
C ASN A 208 18.99 5.22 6.45
N GLN A 209 19.47 6.44 6.21
CA GLN A 209 20.18 7.21 7.25
C GLN A 209 19.17 7.77 8.26
N VAL A 210 18.05 8.30 7.79
CA VAL A 210 16.97 8.73 8.70
C VAL A 210 16.49 7.57 9.56
N LYS A 211 16.34 6.37 8.99
CA LYS A 211 16.06 5.14 9.74
C LYS A 211 17.11 4.87 10.83
N PHE A 212 18.38 5.07 10.52
CA PHE A 212 19.47 4.86 11.50
C PHE A 212 19.39 5.86 12.67
N PHE A 213 19.16 7.15 12.40
CA PHE A 213 19.15 8.18 13.44
C PHE A 213 17.84 8.22 14.24
N THR A 214 16.69 8.00 13.60
CA THR A 214 15.38 8.14 14.22
C THR A 214 14.75 6.81 14.60
N ARG A 215 15.28 5.67 14.15
CA ARG A 215 14.69 4.33 14.21
C ARG A 215 13.37 4.17 13.45
N ALA A 216 12.92 5.18 12.69
CA ALA A 216 11.70 5.10 11.88
C ALA A 216 11.73 3.85 10.96
N GLY A 217 10.70 3.00 11.06
CA GLY A 217 10.59 1.76 10.29
C GLY A 217 11.35 0.56 10.85
N MET A 218 12.07 0.69 11.99
CA MET A 218 12.80 -0.41 12.61
C MET A 218 11.97 -1.26 13.57
N GLY A 219 10.79 -0.80 13.96
CA GLY A 219 9.91 -1.53 14.87
C GLY A 219 9.30 -2.80 14.26
N PRO A 220 8.47 -3.55 15.02
CA PRO A 220 7.97 -4.88 14.65
C PRO A 220 7.24 -4.92 13.30
N CYS A 221 6.61 -3.81 12.87
CA CYS A 221 5.94 -3.75 11.58
C CYS A 221 6.90 -3.64 10.39
N GLN A 222 8.20 -3.36 10.62
CA GLN A 222 9.23 -3.27 9.58
C GLN A 222 8.80 -2.35 8.42
N ALA A 223 8.43 -1.11 8.73
CA ALA A 223 8.00 -0.06 7.79
C ALA A 223 6.70 -0.31 7.02
N ARG A 224 5.94 -1.38 7.28
CA ARG A 224 4.68 -1.65 6.56
C ARG A 224 3.68 -0.51 6.67
N SER A 225 3.59 0.13 7.84
CA SER A 225 2.67 1.25 8.05
C SER A 225 3.26 2.60 7.64
N CYS A 226 4.54 2.86 7.96
CA CYS A 226 5.13 4.19 7.83
C CYS A 226 6.02 4.37 6.57
N GLY A 227 6.44 3.28 5.91
CA GLY A 227 7.47 3.35 4.86
C GLY A 227 7.16 4.34 3.75
N THR A 228 5.94 4.35 3.23
CA THR A 228 5.53 5.30 2.19
C THR A 228 5.52 6.74 2.71
N SER A 229 4.94 6.98 3.89
CA SER A 229 4.87 8.33 4.48
C SER A 229 6.26 8.88 4.82
N VAL A 230 7.16 8.05 5.36
CA VAL A 230 8.55 8.45 5.62
C VAL A 230 9.27 8.79 4.32
N SER A 231 9.13 7.98 3.26
CA SER A 231 9.72 8.26 1.95
C SER A 231 9.24 9.58 1.37
N LEU A 232 7.93 9.83 1.40
CA LEU A 232 7.33 11.07 0.89
C LEU A 232 7.70 12.30 1.72
N LEU A 233 7.73 12.17 3.05
CA LEU A 233 8.11 13.25 3.95
C LEU A 233 9.57 13.65 3.73
N MET A 234 10.46 12.65 3.59
CA MET A 234 11.86 12.90 3.26
C MET A 234 12.03 13.54 1.87
N ALA A 235 11.25 13.09 0.88
CA ALA A 235 11.23 13.70 -0.45
C ALA A 235 10.85 15.19 -0.37
N GLN A 236 9.80 15.50 0.39
CA GLN A 236 9.36 16.88 0.62
C GLN A 236 10.43 17.71 1.36
N ALA A 237 10.97 17.19 2.46
CA ALA A 237 11.91 17.93 3.31
C ALA A 237 13.26 18.20 2.62
N THR A 238 13.69 17.32 1.70
CA THR A 238 14.95 17.47 0.95
C THR A 238 14.78 18.10 -0.43
N GLY A 239 13.55 18.40 -0.87
CA GLY A 239 13.26 18.92 -2.21
C GLY A 239 13.54 17.92 -3.34
N ARG A 240 13.62 16.63 -3.04
CA ARG A 240 13.93 15.55 -3.99
C ARG A 240 12.66 14.78 -4.36
N SER A 241 12.71 14.06 -5.48
CA SER A 241 11.63 13.14 -5.84
C SER A 241 11.61 11.90 -4.93
N PRO A 242 10.46 11.22 -4.77
CA PRO A 242 10.41 9.95 -4.05
C PRO A 242 11.38 8.90 -4.60
N THR A 243 11.56 8.88 -5.92
CA THR A 243 12.50 7.96 -6.59
C THR A 243 13.96 8.20 -6.20
N GLU A 244 14.37 9.47 -6.04
CA GLU A 244 15.73 9.83 -5.61
C GLU A 244 15.97 9.55 -4.12
N VAL A 245 14.96 9.73 -3.28
CA VAL A 245 15.02 9.39 -1.84
C VAL A 245 15.01 7.88 -1.64
N GLY A 246 14.26 7.15 -2.45
CA GLY A 246 14.14 5.71 -2.42
C GLY A 246 13.18 5.18 -1.36
N TYR A 247 13.24 3.88 -1.14
CA TYR A 247 12.50 3.16 -0.11
C TYR A 247 13.43 2.52 0.91
N MET A 248 12.91 2.16 2.06
CA MET A 248 13.71 1.55 3.15
C MET A 248 14.26 0.20 2.74
N SER A 249 15.54 -0.03 2.99
CA SER A 249 16.15 -1.36 2.93
C SER A 249 15.56 -2.25 4.00
N ILE A 250 15.00 -3.36 3.58
CA ILE A 250 14.42 -4.38 4.46
C ILE A 250 15.40 -5.55 4.53
N ARG A 251 15.58 -6.11 5.72
CA ARG A 251 16.45 -7.26 5.96
C ARG A 251 15.67 -8.39 6.62
N PRO A 252 15.98 -9.65 6.30
CA PRO A 252 15.45 -10.79 7.04
C PRO A 252 15.87 -10.75 8.53
N PRO A 253 15.02 -11.24 9.43
CA PRO A 253 13.65 -11.72 9.21
C PRO A 253 12.67 -10.57 8.99
N VAL A 254 11.79 -10.69 7.98
CA VAL A 254 10.81 -9.64 7.61
C VAL A 254 9.65 -9.48 8.61
N LYS A 255 9.59 -10.34 9.61
CA LYS A 255 8.66 -10.28 10.74
C LYS A 255 9.36 -10.85 11.98
N PRO A 256 8.93 -10.48 13.20
CA PRO A 256 9.46 -11.08 14.42
C PRO A 256 9.33 -12.60 14.40
N VAL A 257 10.40 -13.28 14.80
CA VAL A 257 10.44 -14.75 14.97
C VAL A 257 10.86 -15.08 16.39
N PRO A 258 10.33 -16.14 17.02
CA PRO A 258 10.79 -16.61 18.32
C PRO A 258 12.25 -17.04 18.29
N LEU A 259 13.02 -16.73 19.36
CA LEU A 259 14.43 -17.11 19.46
C LEU A 259 14.63 -18.62 19.36
N GLN A 260 13.68 -19.42 19.87
CA GLN A 260 13.71 -20.87 19.73
C GLN A 260 13.72 -21.35 18.28
N GLN A 261 12.94 -20.67 17.39
CA GLN A 261 12.94 -21.00 15.96
C GLN A 261 14.27 -20.64 15.30
N LEU A 262 14.93 -19.56 15.72
CA LEU A 262 16.27 -19.22 15.21
C LEU A 262 17.32 -20.21 15.69
N ALA A 263 17.24 -20.68 16.94
CA ALA A 263 18.16 -21.67 17.48
C ALA A 263 18.07 -23.03 16.75
N SER A 264 16.85 -23.48 16.39
CA SER A 264 16.66 -24.74 15.66
C SER A 264 17.28 -24.74 14.26
N LEU A 265 17.39 -23.58 13.60
CA LEU A 265 18.06 -23.48 12.29
C LEU A 265 19.56 -23.81 12.36
N ALA A 266 20.23 -23.51 13.47
CA ALA A 266 21.64 -23.85 13.67
C ALA A 266 21.85 -25.36 13.81
N GLU A 267 20.90 -26.07 14.42
CA GLU A 267 20.95 -27.55 14.57
C GLU A 267 20.70 -28.28 13.23
N GLU A 268 19.81 -27.74 12.37
CA GLU A 268 19.55 -28.28 11.03
C GLU A 268 20.72 -28.05 10.07
N ALA A 269 21.39 -26.88 10.17
CA ALA A 269 22.56 -26.55 9.35
C ALA A 269 23.82 -27.38 9.73
N SER A 270 23.80 -28.06 10.87
CA SER A 270 24.91 -28.91 11.38
C SER A 270 24.74 -30.40 11.02
N ARG A 271 23.63 -30.77 10.37
CA ARG A 271 23.34 -32.14 9.85
C ARG A 271 23.57 -32.24 8.35
#